data_c3295ba312733c04d7db4d880ed57b4d
#
_entry.id   c3295ba312733c04d7db4d880ed57b4d
#
_cell.length_a   1.000
_cell.length_b   1.000
_cell.length_c   1.000
_cell.angle_alpha   90.00
_cell.angle_beta   90.00
_cell.angle_gamma   90.00
#
_symmetry.space_group_name_H-M   'P 1'
#
loop_
_entity.id
_entity.type
_entity.pdbx_description
1 polymer ?
#
loop_
_entity_poly.entity_id
_entity_poly.type
_entity_poly.pdbx_seq_one_letter_code
_entity_poly.pdbx_strand_id
1 'polypeptide(L)'
;MPTLELKPACLRTLLTILAAHVPDAEVWAYGSRVHGGAHEGSDLDLVLRNPESLDRPQKNLHRLRDSLSESDLPILVEVLDWARIPEEFRREIERRHVVLMPPEHTPAK
;
A
#
# COMPACT_ATOMS: atom_id res chain seq x y z
N MET A 1 -10.32 10.36 12.17
CA MET A 1 -9.72 9.15 11.59
C MET A 1 -9.21 9.44 10.18
N PRO A 2 -8.04 8.95 9.82
CA PRO A 2 -7.57 9.15 8.46
C PRO A 2 -8.45 8.40 7.47
N THR A 3 -8.67 9.01 6.33
CA THR A 3 -9.42 8.39 5.25
C THR A 3 -8.59 8.48 3.98
N LEU A 4 -8.75 7.49 3.11
CA LEU A 4 -8.01 7.44 1.86
C LEU A 4 -8.73 8.26 0.80
N GLU A 5 -8.01 9.23 0.23
CA GLU A 5 -8.53 10.08 -0.85
C GLU A 5 -8.22 9.45 -2.19
N LEU A 6 -9.09 8.56 -2.63
CA LEU A 6 -8.90 7.81 -3.86
C LEU A 6 -10.27 7.45 -4.44
N LYS A 7 -10.41 7.61 -5.74
CA LYS A 7 -11.67 7.27 -6.40
C LYS A 7 -11.95 5.78 -6.28
N PRO A 8 -13.23 5.38 -6.10
CA PRO A 8 -13.55 3.96 -5.91
C PRO A 8 -13.07 3.06 -7.04
N ALA A 9 -13.13 3.52 -8.29
CA ALA A 9 -12.65 2.71 -9.41
C ALA A 9 -11.15 2.46 -9.33
N CYS A 10 -10.39 3.47 -8.92
CA CYS A 10 -8.94 3.32 -8.73
C CYS A 10 -8.65 2.37 -7.60
N LEU A 11 -9.39 2.46 -6.51
CA LEU A 11 -9.20 1.56 -5.38
C LEU A 11 -9.45 0.11 -5.78
N ARG A 12 -10.51 -0.14 -6.55
CA ARG A 12 -10.79 -1.51 -6.98
C ARG A 12 -9.68 -2.07 -7.84
N THR A 13 -9.18 -1.28 -8.79
CA THR A 13 -8.07 -1.72 -9.63
C THR A 13 -6.83 -1.99 -8.80
N LEU A 14 -6.53 -1.09 -7.87
CA LEU A 14 -5.37 -1.23 -7.00
C LEU A 14 -5.46 -2.51 -6.17
N LEU A 15 -6.60 -2.76 -5.54
CA LEU A 15 -6.76 -3.94 -4.70
C LEU A 15 -6.65 -5.23 -5.50
N THR A 16 -7.15 -5.23 -6.74
CA THR A 16 -7.03 -6.39 -7.61
C THR A 16 -5.56 -6.70 -7.90
N ILE A 17 -4.77 -5.67 -8.21
CA ILE A 17 -3.35 -5.84 -8.49
C ILE A 17 -2.61 -6.32 -7.25
N LEU A 18 -2.88 -5.71 -6.10
CA LEU A 18 -2.23 -6.10 -4.85
C LEU A 18 -2.54 -7.54 -4.50
N ALA A 19 -3.80 -7.95 -4.62
CA ALA A 19 -4.18 -9.32 -4.29
C ALA A 19 -3.53 -10.33 -5.22
N ALA A 20 -3.29 -9.95 -6.47
CA ALA A 20 -2.67 -10.85 -7.44
C ALA A 20 -1.18 -11.06 -7.17
N HIS A 21 -0.50 -10.05 -6.67
CA HIS A 21 0.96 -10.10 -6.54
C HIS A 21 1.45 -10.29 -5.11
N VAL A 22 0.72 -9.76 -4.14
CA VAL A 22 1.13 -9.83 -2.73
C VAL A 22 -0.05 -10.19 -1.84
N PRO A 23 -0.68 -11.37 -2.10
CA PRO A 23 -1.93 -11.72 -1.39
C PRO A 23 -1.75 -11.87 0.11
N ASP A 24 -0.53 -12.14 0.56
CA ASP A 24 -0.29 -12.37 1.99
C ASP A 24 0.24 -11.13 2.71
N ALA A 25 0.42 -10.04 2.00
CA ALA A 25 0.98 -8.84 2.61
C ALA A 25 -0.10 -8.02 3.29
N GLU A 26 0.29 -7.35 4.36
CA GLU A 26 -0.49 -6.26 4.93
C GLU A 26 -0.10 -4.99 4.19
N VAL A 27 -1.06 -4.20 3.75
CA VAL A 27 -0.80 -3.02 2.93
C VAL A 27 -1.43 -1.80 3.58
N TRP A 28 -0.62 -0.80 3.82
CA TRP A 28 -1.05 0.48 4.38
C TRP A 28 -0.81 1.58 3.36
N ALA A 29 -1.77 2.51 3.28
CA ALA A 29 -1.59 3.75 2.53
C ALA A 29 -1.22 4.85 3.52
N TYR A 30 -0.32 5.73 3.11
CA TYR A 30 0.11 6.85 3.93
C TYR A 30 0.38 8.04 3.01
N GLY A 31 0.86 9.15 3.58
CA GLY A 31 1.21 10.31 2.77
C GLY A 31 0.03 11.22 2.47
N SER A 32 0.15 12.00 1.39
CA SER A 32 -0.79 13.09 1.14
C SER A 32 -2.22 12.65 0.94
N ARG A 33 -2.45 11.49 0.34
CA ARG A 33 -3.83 11.01 0.11
C ARG A 33 -4.50 10.52 1.38
N VAL A 34 -3.76 10.46 2.47
CA VAL A 34 -4.29 10.08 3.78
C VAL A 34 -4.37 11.29 4.71
N HIS A 35 -3.56 12.31 4.43
CA HIS A 35 -3.47 13.50 5.28
C HIS A 35 -4.52 14.56 4.94
N GLY A 36 -5.23 14.41 3.84
CA GLY A 36 -6.26 15.37 3.48
C GLY A 36 -5.79 16.52 2.61
N GLY A 37 -4.55 16.47 2.14
CA GLY A 37 -4.00 17.51 1.28
C GLY A 37 -3.80 17.10 -0.16
N ALA A 38 -4.41 15.98 -0.56
CA ALA A 38 -4.19 15.45 -1.90
C ALA A 38 -5.01 16.19 -2.95
N HIS A 39 -4.49 16.17 -4.17
CA HIS A 39 -5.22 16.63 -5.35
C HIS A 39 -5.12 15.52 -6.40
N GLU A 40 -5.75 15.73 -7.56
CA GLU A 40 -5.86 14.65 -8.55
C GLU A 40 -4.51 14.10 -8.98
N GLY A 41 -3.48 14.94 -9.05
CA GLY A 41 -2.16 14.52 -9.48
C GLY A 41 -1.27 13.98 -8.38
N SER A 42 -1.77 13.90 -7.14
CA SER A 42 -0.95 13.42 -6.03
C SER A 42 -0.63 11.94 -6.18
N ASP A 43 0.62 11.57 -5.86
CA ASP A 43 1.02 10.17 -5.83
C ASP A 43 0.30 9.45 -4.69
N LEU A 44 0.15 8.15 -4.85
CA LEU A 44 -0.36 7.29 -3.78
C LEU A 44 0.83 6.54 -3.20
N ASP A 45 1.01 6.67 -1.89
CA ASP A 45 2.13 6.06 -1.19
C ASP A 45 1.64 4.83 -0.41
N LEU A 46 2.24 3.69 -0.68
CA LEU A 46 1.91 2.44 -0.02
C LEU A 46 3.14 1.84 0.65
N VAL A 47 2.92 1.12 1.73
CA VAL A 47 3.96 0.32 2.36
C VAL A 47 3.43 -1.08 2.56
N LEU A 48 4.26 -2.06 2.26
CA LEU A 48 3.92 -3.48 2.40
C LEU A 48 4.61 -4.04 3.64
N ARG A 49 3.84 -4.77 4.44
CA ARG A 49 4.33 -5.38 5.66
C ARG A 49 4.10 -6.88 5.60
N ASN A 50 5.07 -7.64 6.10
CA ASN A 50 4.91 -9.08 6.22
C ASN A 50 4.32 -9.38 7.59
N PRO A 51 3.05 -9.82 7.67
CA PRO A 51 2.42 -9.99 8.98
C PRO A 51 3.04 -11.10 9.83
N GLU A 52 3.72 -12.05 9.21
CA GLU A 52 4.40 -13.10 9.96
C GLU A 52 5.71 -12.63 10.57
N SER A 53 6.39 -11.69 9.91
CA SER A 53 7.65 -11.14 10.40
C SER A 53 7.86 -9.80 9.77
N LEU A 54 7.75 -8.73 10.56
CA LEU A 54 7.86 -7.37 10.04
C LEU A 54 9.24 -7.06 9.48
N ASP A 55 10.25 -7.84 9.86
CA ASP A 55 11.60 -7.62 9.35
C ASP A 55 11.90 -8.41 8.09
N ARG A 56 10.94 -9.19 7.60
CA ARG A 56 11.13 -9.98 6.39
C ARG A 56 10.72 -9.18 5.16
N PRO A 57 11.64 -9.00 4.18
CA PRO A 57 11.31 -8.25 2.97
C PRO A 57 10.29 -8.97 2.10
N GLN A 58 9.61 -8.19 1.28
CA GLN A 58 8.65 -8.73 0.31
C GLN A 58 9.40 -9.38 -0.84
N LYS A 59 8.83 -10.47 -1.34
CA LYS A 59 9.48 -11.23 -2.42
C LYS A 59 9.07 -10.74 -3.81
N ASN A 60 7.84 -10.29 -3.97
CA ASN A 60 7.30 -9.96 -5.29
C ASN A 60 7.19 -8.46 -5.53
N LEU A 61 7.99 -7.67 -4.81
CA LEU A 61 7.89 -6.21 -4.90
C LEU A 61 8.16 -5.70 -6.31
N HIS A 62 9.17 -6.27 -6.97
CA HIS A 62 9.52 -5.86 -8.32
C HIS A 62 8.37 -6.10 -9.30
N ARG A 63 7.77 -7.28 -9.24
CA ARG A 63 6.65 -7.60 -10.12
C ARG A 63 5.43 -6.74 -9.83
N LEU A 64 5.21 -6.46 -8.55
CA LEU A 64 4.12 -5.57 -8.18
C LEU A 64 4.33 -4.18 -8.76
N ARG A 65 5.54 -3.63 -8.64
CA ARG A 65 5.83 -2.31 -9.20
C ARG A 65 5.63 -2.28 -10.71
N ASP A 66 6.07 -3.33 -11.40
CA ASP A 66 5.88 -3.41 -12.85
C ASP A 66 4.40 -3.43 -13.21
N SER A 67 3.62 -4.22 -12.49
CA SER A 67 2.20 -4.33 -12.77
C SER A 67 1.47 -3.01 -12.53
N LEU A 68 1.84 -2.31 -11.45
CA LEU A 68 1.25 -1.01 -11.17
C LEU A 68 1.60 0.00 -12.25
N SER A 69 2.85 -0.02 -12.70
CA SER A 69 3.32 0.89 -13.75
C SER A 69 2.62 0.66 -15.08
N GLU A 70 2.28 -0.60 -15.37
CA GLU A 70 1.64 -0.96 -16.63
C GLU A 70 0.11 -0.91 -16.55
N SER A 71 -0.44 -0.59 -15.39
CA SER A 71 -1.88 -0.57 -15.21
C SER A 71 -2.50 0.70 -15.75
N ASP A 72 -3.84 0.72 -15.76
CA ASP A 72 -4.61 1.89 -16.18
C ASP A 72 -4.83 2.90 -15.07
N LEU A 73 -4.14 2.75 -13.94
CA LEU A 73 -4.26 3.71 -12.85
C LEU A 73 -3.78 5.07 -13.31
N PRO A 74 -4.59 6.12 -13.10
CA PRO A 74 -4.24 7.47 -13.58
C PRO A 74 -3.27 8.21 -12.68
N ILE A 75 -2.77 7.57 -11.63
CA ILE A 75 -1.85 8.18 -10.69
C ILE A 75 -0.65 7.26 -10.49
N LEU A 76 0.46 7.86 -10.07
CA LEU A 76 1.65 7.11 -9.73
C LEU A 76 1.47 6.47 -8.37
N VAL A 77 1.81 5.19 -8.25
CA VAL A 77 1.74 4.47 -6.98
C VAL A 77 3.15 4.09 -6.57
N GLU A 78 3.59 4.63 -5.43
CA GLU A 78 4.91 4.33 -4.89
C GLU A 78 4.76 3.28 -3.80
N VAL A 79 5.57 2.24 -3.86
CA VAL A 79 5.45 1.11 -2.94
C VAL A 79 6.77 0.92 -2.22
N LEU A 80 6.71 0.94 -0.89
CA LEU A 80 7.88 0.70 -0.05
C LEU A 80 7.72 -0.62 0.69
N ASP A 81 8.87 -1.17 1.10
CA ASP A 81 8.92 -2.41 1.87
C ASP A 81 9.22 -2.04 3.32
N TRP A 82 8.30 -2.38 4.23
CA TRP A 82 8.43 -2.04 5.64
C TRP A 82 9.76 -2.51 6.22
N ALA A 83 10.22 -3.67 5.78
CA ALA A 83 11.45 -4.25 6.30
C ALA A 83 12.71 -3.46 5.92
N ARG A 84 12.58 -2.56 4.92
CA ARG A 84 13.73 -1.84 4.39
C ARG A 84 13.74 -0.36 4.71
N ILE A 85 12.68 0.16 5.34
CA ILE A 85 12.65 1.58 5.67
C ILE A 85 13.13 1.81 7.10
N PRO A 86 13.65 3.03 7.38
CA PRO A 86 14.18 3.32 8.72
C PRO A 86 13.09 3.34 9.79
N GLU A 87 13.51 3.10 11.02
CA GLU A 87 12.60 3.07 12.16
C GLU A 87 11.81 4.36 12.30
N GLU A 88 12.47 5.50 12.11
CA GLU A 88 11.79 6.78 12.24
C GLU A 88 10.67 6.94 11.25
N PHE A 89 10.89 6.47 10.02
CA PHE A 89 9.88 6.55 8.98
C PHE A 89 8.73 5.60 9.29
N ARG A 90 9.05 4.43 9.82
CA ARG A 90 8.00 3.49 10.25
C ARG A 90 7.08 4.14 11.27
N ARG A 91 7.64 4.87 12.22
CA ARG A 91 6.84 5.55 13.25
C ARG A 91 5.97 6.64 12.68
N GLU A 92 6.49 7.36 11.68
CA GLU A 92 5.71 8.38 11.00
C GLU A 92 4.48 7.76 10.35
N ILE A 93 4.68 6.66 9.64
CA ILE A 93 3.59 5.96 8.96
C ILE A 93 2.57 5.44 9.96
N GLU A 94 3.05 4.90 11.09
CA GLU A 94 2.16 4.37 12.12
C GLU A 94 1.21 5.44 12.67
N ARG A 95 1.66 6.67 12.73
CA ARG A 95 0.83 7.75 13.28
C ARG A 95 -0.39 8.05 12.43
N ARG A 96 -0.29 7.87 11.12
CA ARG A 96 -1.41 8.18 10.23
C ARG A 96 -1.31 7.33 8.97
N HIS A 97 -2.21 6.39 8.87
CA HIS A 97 -2.28 5.51 7.72
C HIS A 97 -3.68 4.95 7.60
N VAL A 98 -3.96 4.36 6.44
CA VAL A 98 -5.21 3.62 6.20
C VAL A 98 -4.83 2.22 5.79
N VAL A 99 -5.42 1.22 6.43
CA VAL A 99 -5.15 -0.16 6.09
C VAL A 99 -5.97 -0.53 4.86
N LEU A 100 -5.27 -0.89 3.79
CA LEU A 100 -5.92 -1.33 2.54
C LEU A 100 -6.11 -2.84 2.53
N MET A 101 -5.09 -3.57 2.98
CA MET A 101 -5.18 -5.02 3.12
C MET A 101 -4.72 -5.37 4.52
N PRO A 102 -5.64 -5.84 5.38
CA PRO A 102 -5.28 -6.20 6.75
C PRO A 102 -4.46 -7.49 6.78
N PRO A 103 -3.77 -7.75 7.91
CA PRO A 103 -2.90 -8.92 8.00
C PRO A 103 -3.64 -10.25 7.87
N GLU A 104 -4.94 -10.26 8.14
CA GLU A 104 -5.74 -11.48 8.04
C GLU A 104 -6.82 -11.32 7.01
N HIS A 105 -6.41 -10.95 5.80
CA HIS A 105 -7.37 -10.80 4.71
C HIS A 105 -7.63 -12.11 3.99
N THR A 106 -6.88 -13.17 4.31
CA THR A 106 -7.11 -14.48 3.72
C THR A 106 -8.37 -15.08 4.31
N PRO A 107 -9.22 -15.70 3.49
CA PRO A 107 -10.45 -16.28 4.03
C PRO A 107 -10.16 -17.33 5.08
N ALA A 108 -10.92 -17.30 6.15
CA ALA A 108 -10.84 -18.33 7.15
C ALA A 108 -11.38 -19.65 6.57
N LYS A 109 -10.81 -20.73 7.04
CA LYS A 109 -11.26 -22.01 6.57
C LYS A 109 -12.53 -22.45 7.22
#